data_66017cdf84549c8c38437d592af4b4b6
#
_entry.id   66017cdf84549c8c38437d592af4b4b6
#
_cell.length_a   1.000
_cell.length_b   1.000
_cell.length_c   1.000
_cell.angle_alpha   90.00
_cell.angle_beta   90.00
_cell.angle_gamma   90.00
#
_symmetry.space_group_name_H-M   'P 1'
#
loop_
_entity.id
_entity.type
_entity.pdbx_description
1 polymer ?
#
loop_
_entity_poly.entity_id
_entity_poly.type
_entity_poly.pdbx_seq_one_letter_code
_entity_poly.pdbx_strand_id
1 'polypeptide(L)'
;MSNHPPLPTRLTVAALVHWQGRFLLVEEEIKGQRRFNQPAGHVEPGEDLIQAACRELKEETGLSAAPTGWLGVYLYKPADSEATFVRTAVIFDLEKAPGQHHPEDPDGDILACHWLTLEEIAECKPALRSPLVWQCIQDYLAGTRLPLSALKAFI
;
A
#
# COMPACT_ATOMS: atom_id res chain seq x y z
N MET A 1 -26.34 -1.92 23.90
CA MET A 1 -25.97 -1.92 22.47
C MET A 1 -26.27 -0.57 21.85
N SER A 2 -25.40 -0.07 21.00
CA SER A 2 -25.62 1.17 20.29
C SER A 2 -26.70 0.98 19.21
N ASN A 3 -27.59 1.97 19.05
CA ASN A 3 -28.58 2.00 17.96
C ASN A 3 -27.98 2.54 16.65
N HIS A 4 -26.68 2.81 16.64
CA HIS A 4 -26.00 3.33 15.44
C HIS A 4 -25.57 2.16 14.55
N PRO A 5 -25.68 2.30 13.22
CA PRO A 5 -25.16 1.29 12.32
C PRO A 5 -23.63 1.19 12.45
N PRO A 6 -23.05 0.03 12.14
CA PRO A 6 -21.61 -0.11 12.12
C PRO A 6 -20.98 0.88 11.12
N LEU A 7 -19.75 1.32 11.41
CA LEU A 7 -18.99 2.17 10.51
C LEU A 7 -18.77 1.44 9.18
N PRO A 8 -19.26 1.99 8.04
CA PRO A 8 -18.94 1.39 6.74
C PRO A 8 -17.44 1.44 6.49
N THR A 9 -16.84 0.29 6.24
CA THR A 9 -15.39 0.17 6.07
C THR A 9 -15.01 -0.58 4.81
N ARG A 10 -13.83 -0.25 4.27
CA ARG A 10 -13.16 -0.99 3.21
C ARG A 10 -11.81 -1.44 3.75
N LEU A 11 -11.62 -2.75 3.85
CA LEU A 11 -10.37 -3.32 4.35
C LEU A 11 -9.37 -3.43 3.19
N THR A 12 -8.27 -2.69 3.31
CA THR A 12 -7.23 -2.64 2.28
C THR A 12 -5.86 -2.93 2.88
N VAL A 13 -4.94 -3.30 2.02
CA VAL A 13 -3.52 -3.47 2.35
C VAL A 13 -2.69 -2.62 1.42
N ALA A 14 -1.50 -2.25 1.89
CA ALA A 14 -0.49 -1.59 1.06
C ALA A 14 0.86 -2.22 1.33
N ALA A 15 1.69 -2.26 0.30
CA ALA A 15 3.07 -2.70 0.40
C ALA A 15 3.98 -1.46 0.39
N LEU A 16 4.65 -1.19 1.50
CA LEU A 16 5.71 -0.18 1.53
C LEU A 16 7.02 -0.89 1.19
N VAL A 17 7.51 -0.67 -0.01
CA VAL A 17 8.68 -1.36 -0.55
C VAL A 17 9.85 -0.38 -0.62
N HIS A 18 10.95 -0.74 0.00
CA HIS A 18 12.14 0.11 0.08
C HIS A 18 13.36 -0.63 -0.46
N TRP A 19 14.17 0.07 -1.25
CA TRP A 19 15.45 -0.41 -1.75
C TRP A 19 16.40 0.77 -1.95
N GLN A 20 17.51 0.77 -1.23
CA GLN A 20 18.60 1.74 -1.36
C GLN A 20 18.11 3.21 -1.42
N GLY A 21 17.34 3.63 -0.42
CA GLY A 21 16.86 5.00 -0.31
C GLY A 21 15.72 5.36 -1.24
N ARG A 22 15.14 4.38 -1.95
CA ARG A 22 14.03 4.59 -2.87
C ARG A 22 12.82 3.78 -2.44
N PHE A 23 11.65 4.29 -2.78
CA PHE A 23 10.36 3.65 -2.49
C PHE A 23 9.65 3.32 -3.79
N LEU A 24 9.01 2.16 -3.82
CA LEU A 24 8.25 1.74 -4.99
C LEU A 24 6.85 2.35 -4.93
N LEU A 25 6.51 3.14 -5.94
CA LEU A 25 5.16 3.65 -6.14
C LEU A 25 4.64 3.21 -7.51
N VAL A 26 3.34 2.92 -7.56
CA VAL A 26 2.66 2.66 -8.82
C VAL A 26 1.93 3.90 -9.27
N GLU A 27 1.88 4.10 -10.58
CA GLU A 27 1.15 5.20 -11.20
C GLU A 27 -0.15 4.65 -11.77
N GLU A 28 -1.26 5.30 -11.41
CA GLU A 28 -2.61 4.91 -11.80
C GLU A 28 -3.33 6.12 -12.41
N GLU A 29 -4.33 5.85 -13.24
CA GLU A 29 -5.24 6.90 -13.70
C GLU A 29 -6.55 6.80 -12.93
N ILE A 30 -6.88 7.84 -12.17
CA ILE A 30 -8.07 7.91 -11.34
C ILE A 30 -8.87 9.13 -11.75
N LYS A 31 -10.09 8.91 -12.25
CA LYS A 31 -11.00 10.00 -12.69
C LYS A 31 -10.29 10.94 -13.68
N GLY A 32 -9.55 10.38 -14.62
CA GLY A 32 -8.82 11.13 -15.62
C GLY A 32 -7.54 11.80 -15.16
N GLN A 33 -7.11 11.58 -13.92
CA GLN A 33 -5.90 12.16 -13.36
C GLN A 33 -4.90 11.08 -12.96
N ARG A 34 -3.62 11.34 -13.18
CA ARG A 34 -2.57 10.42 -12.77
C ARG A 34 -2.32 10.58 -11.27
N ARG A 35 -2.25 9.45 -10.57
CA ARG A 35 -2.03 9.40 -9.13
C ARG A 35 -0.98 8.34 -8.80
N PHE A 36 -0.21 8.60 -7.75
CA PHE A 36 0.80 7.68 -7.25
C PHE A 36 0.34 7.07 -5.94
N ASN A 37 0.57 5.77 -5.77
CA ASN A 37 0.20 5.04 -4.57
C ASN A 37 1.26 3.98 -4.28
N GLN A 38 1.34 3.51 -3.04
CA GLN A 38 2.01 2.24 -2.82
C GLN A 38 1.21 1.15 -3.56
N PRO A 39 1.85 0.04 -3.95
CA PRO A 39 1.08 -1.13 -4.37
C PRO A 39 0.05 -1.47 -3.30
N ALA A 40 -1.23 -1.48 -3.65
CA ALA A 40 -2.30 -1.56 -2.67
C ALA A 40 -3.60 -2.05 -3.28
N GLY A 41 -4.48 -2.61 -2.46
CA GLY A 41 -5.78 -3.05 -2.90
C GLY A 41 -6.61 -3.64 -1.76
N HIS A 42 -7.79 -4.12 -2.12
CA HIS A 42 -8.71 -4.72 -1.17
C HIS A 42 -8.29 -6.14 -0.79
N VAL A 43 -8.53 -6.49 0.48
CA VAL A 43 -8.35 -7.86 0.96
C VAL A 43 -9.46 -8.72 0.36
N GLU A 44 -9.09 -9.89 -0.16
CA GLU A 44 -10.04 -10.83 -0.75
C GLU A 44 -10.49 -11.87 0.28
N PRO A 45 -11.68 -12.48 0.08
CA PRO A 45 -12.16 -13.52 0.99
C PRO A 45 -11.14 -14.65 1.14
N GLY A 46 -10.91 -15.07 2.38
CA GLY A 46 -10.05 -16.21 2.68
C GLY A 46 -8.56 -15.91 2.75
N GLU A 47 -8.12 -14.67 2.46
CA GLU A 47 -6.71 -14.33 2.61
C GLU A 47 -6.47 -13.50 3.88
N ASP A 48 -5.30 -13.68 4.49
CA ASP A 48 -4.89 -12.81 5.59
C ASP A 48 -4.25 -11.52 5.03
N LEU A 49 -3.93 -10.59 5.92
CA LEU A 49 -3.42 -9.28 5.51
C LEU A 49 -2.04 -9.36 4.84
N ILE A 50 -1.20 -10.28 5.28
CA ILE A 50 0.14 -10.47 4.69
C ILE A 50 0.02 -11.08 3.29
N GLN A 51 -0.83 -12.08 3.13
CA GLN A 51 -1.10 -12.69 1.82
C GLN A 51 -1.64 -11.65 0.85
N ALA A 52 -2.57 -10.81 1.31
CA ALA A 52 -3.15 -9.74 0.49
C ALA A 52 -2.08 -8.76 0.02
N ALA A 53 -1.19 -8.33 0.92
CA ALA A 53 -0.11 -7.41 0.58
C ALA A 53 0.86 -8.03 -0.45
N CYS A 54 1.22 -9.29 -0.26
CA CYS A 54 2.08 -10.02 -1.22
C CYS A 54 1.41 -10.16 -2.58
N ARG A 55 0.11 -10.46 -2.60
CA ARG A 55 -0.66 -10.58 -3.84
C ARG A 55 -0.73 -9.26 -4.60
N GLU A 56 -1.08 -8.18 -3.90
CA GLU A 56 -1.15 -6.86 -4.53
C GLU A 56 0.21 -6.41 -5.06
N LEU A 57 1.29 -6.65 -4.31
CA LEU A 57 2.63 -6.34 -4.77
C LEU A 57 2.94 -7.05 -6.09
N LYS A 58 2.63 -8.33 -6.17
CA LYS A 58 2.88 -9.13 -7.36
C LYS A 58 2.00 -8.70 -8.54
N GLU A 59 0.71 -8.51 -8.30
CA GLU A 59 -0.22 -8.10 -9.35
C GLU A 59 0.16 -6.75 -9.94
N GLU A 60 0.49 -5.77 -9.10
CA GLU A 60 0.72 -4.41 -9.54
C GLU A 60 2.15 -4.15 -10.03
N THR A 61 3.13 -4.92 -9.59
CA THR A 61 4.54 -4.66 -9.91
C THR A 61 5.29 -5.86 -10.48
N GLY A 62 4.76 -7.06 -10.34
CA GLY A 62 5.45 -8.29 -10.70
C GLY A 62 6.46 -8.76 -9.67
N LEU A 63 6.65 -8.03 -8.57
CA LEU A 63 7.62 -8.41 -7.55
C LEU A 63 7.07 -9.45 -6.59
N SER A 64 7.91 -10.43 -6.27
CA SER A 64 7.69 -11.37 -5.18
C SER A 64 8.81 -11.17 -4.17
N ALA A 65 8.45 -10.80 -2.95
CA ALA A 65 9.41 -10.55 -1.88
C ALA A 65 8.83 -11.00 -0.54
N ALA A 66 9.71 -11.33 0.40
CA ALA A 66 9.28 -11.64 1.75
C ALA A 66 8.99 -10.35 2.52
N PRO A 67 7.86 -10.26 3.22
CA PRO A 67 7.62 -9.11 4.09
C PRO A 67 8.60 -9.10 5.26
N THR A 68 8.99 -7.90 5.68
CA THR A 68 10.02 -7.71 6.72
C THR A 68 9.51 -7.03 7.98
N GLY A 69 8.28 -6.56 7.96
CA GLY A 69 7.67 -5.92 9.12
C GLY A 69 6.29 -5.40 8.81
N TRP A 70 5.64 -4.91 9.87
CA TRP A 70 4.33 -4.30 9.79
C TRP A 70 4.45 -2.84 10.23
N LEU A 71 3.89 -1.94 9.44
CA LEU A 71 3.97 -0.51 9.71
C LEU A 71 2.84 -0.01 10.61
N GLY A 72 1.66 -0.61 10.49
CA GLY A 72 0.50 -0.23 11.30
C GLY A 72 -0.79 -0.21 10.53
N VAL A 73 -1.83 0.28 11.21
CA VAL A 73 -3.17 0.43 10.65
C VAL A 73 -3.49 1.91 10.52
N TYR A 74 -4.03 2.29 9.38
CA TYR A 74 -4.37 3.68 9.04
C TYR A 74 -5.84 3.75 8.68
N LEU A 75 -6.53 4.76 9.20
CA LEU A 75 -7.91 5.03 8.84
C LEU A 75 -7.97 6.30 7.99
N TYR A 76 -8.66 6.23 6.87
CA TYR A 76 -8.84 7.37 6.00
C TYR A 76 -10.23 7.36 5.38
N LYS A 77 -10.94 8.47 5.52
CA LYS A 77 -12.24 8.65 4.88
C LYS A 77 -12.13 9.79 3.87
N PRO A 78 -12.14 9.50 2.56
CA PRO A 78 -12.23 10.57 1.56
C PRO A 78 -13.50 11.39 1.74
N ALA A 79 -13.43 12.67 1.38
CA ALA A 79 -14.57 13.59 1.54
C ALA A 79 -15.79 13.16 0.71
N ASP A 80 -15.55 12.49 -0.42
CA ASP A 80 -16.59 12.04 -1.35
C ASP A 80 -16.99 10.56 -1.13
N SER A 81 -16.56 9.95 -0.03
CA SER A 81 -16.86 8.55 0.28
C SER A 81 -17.73 8.42 1.52
N GLU A 82 -18.66 7.47 1.48
CA GLU A 82 -19.43 7.05 2.64
C GLU A 82 -18.64 6.09 3.53
N ALA A 83 -17.62 5.41 2.98
CA ALA A 83 -16.86 4.41 3.69
C ALA A 83 -15.52 4.96 4.18
N THR A 84 -15.08 4.45 5.33
CA THR A 84 -13.73 4.64 5.85
C THR A 84 -12.84 3.52 5.35
N PHE A 85 -11.70 3.88 4.76
CA PHE A 85 -10.71 2.89 4.35
C PHE A 85 -9.84 2.54 5.54
N VAL A 86 -9.70 1.24 5.78
CA VAL A 86 -8.80 0.69 6.80
C VAL A 86 -7.62 0.10 6.04
N ARG A 87 -6.46 0.76 6.13
CA ARG A 87 -5.25 0.30 5.45
C ARG A 87 -4.30 -0.34 6.45
N THR A 88 -3.89 -1.57 6.18
CA THR A 88 -2.73 -2.19 6.84
C THR A 88 -1.56 -2.09 5.89
N ALA A 89 -0.47 -1.48 6.34
CA ALA A 89 0.74 -1.31 5.54
C ALA A 89 1.80 -2.31 5.98
N VAL A 90 2.26 -3.13 5.04
CA VAL A 90 3.28 -4.17 5.26
C VAL A 90 4.58 -3.71 4.63
N ILE A 91 5.69 -3.90 5.34
CA ILE A 91 7.02 -3.45 4.92
C ILE A 91 7.74 -4.57 4.16
N PHE A 92 8.35 -4.19 3.05
CA PHE A 92 9.21 -5.05 2.25
C PHE A 92 10.54 -4.34 2.02
N ASP A 93 11.56 -4.70 2.82
CA ASP A 93 12.93 -4.20 2.59
C ASP A 93 13.62 -5.14 1.62
N LEU A 94 13.98 -4.65 0.45
CA LEU A 94 14.67 -5.45 -0.55
C LEU A 94 16.18 -5.41 -0.33
N GLU A 95 16.80 -6.57 -0.34
CA GLU A 95 18.27 -6.70 -0.23
C GLU A 95 18.93 -6.72 -1.61
N LYS A 96 18.19 -7.14 -2.62
CA LYS A 96 18.68 -7.26 -4.00
C LYS A 96 17.98 -6.27 -4.89
N ALA A 97 18.67 -5.86 -5.98
CA ALA A 97 18.08 -4.99 -6.99
C ALA A 97 16.80 -5.63 -7.53
N PRO A 98 15.72 -4.84 -7.66
CA PRO A 98 14.40 -5.39 -8.01
C PRO A 98 14.27 -5.89 -9.45
N GLY A 99 15.16 -5.54 -10.35
CA GLY A 99 15.03 -5.91 -11.74
C GLY A 99 13.90 -5.18 -12.46
N GLN A 100 13.46 -5.72 -13.60
CA GLN A 100 12.36 -5.14 -14.36
C GLN A 100 11.01 -5.54 -13.76
N HIS A 101 10.05 -4.62 -13.85
CA HIS A 101 8.69 -4.85 -13.41
C HIS A 101 7.87 -5.50 -14.51
N HIS A 102 7.14 -6.55 -14.14
CA HIS A 102 6.23 -7.26 -15.04
C HIS A 102 4.87 -7.38 -14.34
N PRO A 103 4.08 -6.29 -14.27
CA PRO A 103 2.78 -6.33 -13.61
C PRO A 103 1.88 -7.41 -14.22
N GLU A 104 1.21 -8.16 -13.36
CA GLU A 104 0.18 -9.12 -13.77
C GLU A 104 -1.20 -8.44 -13.86
N ASP A 105 -1.33 -7.28 -13.28
CA ASP A 105 -2.41 -6.30 -13.28
C ASP A 105 -3.70 -6.74 -14.02
N PRO A 106 -4.53 -7.60 -13.39
CA PRO A 106 -5.71 -8.14 -14.05
C PRO A 106 -6.75 -7.09 -14.41
N ASP A 107 -6.74 -5.93 -13.73
CA ASP A 107 -7.70 -4.85 -13.97
C ASP A 107 -7.16 -3.80 -14.96
N GLY A 108 -5.87 -3.84 -15.29
CA GLY A 108 -5.27 -2.92 -16.26
C GLY A 108 -5.15 -1.48 -15.78
N ASP A 109 -5.14 -1.26 -14.46
CA ASP A 109 -5.16 0.09 -13.89
C ASP A 109 -3.76 0.70 -13.70
N ILE A 110 -2.71 -0.11 -13.71
CA ILE A 110 -1.35 0.34 -13.45
C ILE A 110 -0.70 0.82 -14.75
N LEU A 111 -0.34 2.10 -14.78
CA LEU A 111 0.33 2.71 -15.93
C LEU A 111 1.84 2.49 -15.90
N ALA A 112 2.45 2.56 -14.71
CA ALA A 112 3.89 2.43 -14.56
C ALA A 112 4.26 2.16 -13.09
N CYS A 113 5.47 1.61 -12.89
CA CYS A 113 6.08 1.45 -11.57
C CYS A 113 7.30 2.35 -11.49
N HIS A 114 7.47 3.02 -10.34
CA HIS A 114 8.55 3.98 -10.14
C HIS A 114 9.29 3.72 -8.84
N TRP A 115 10.61 3.80 -8.88
CA TRP A 115 11.46 3.81 -7.69
C TRP A 115 11.87 5.25 -7.43
N LEU A 116 11.27 5.87 -6.42
CA LEU A 116 11.43 7.30 -6.15
C LEU A 116 12.14 7.55 -4.84
N THR A 117 13.02 8.55 -4.84
CA THR A 117 13.62 9.06 -3.61
C THR A 117 12.59 9.86 -2.81
N LEU A 118 12.87 10.12 -1.54
CA LEU A 118 11.99 10.96 -0.72
C LEU A 118 11.77 12.33 -1.34
N GLU A 119 12.84 12.92 -1.90
CA GLU A 119 12.78 14.23 -2.54
C GLU A 119 11.85 14.21 -3.76
N GLU A 120 11.96 13.17 -4.59
CA GLU A 120 11.10 13.01 -5.76
C GLU A 120 9.64 12.83 -5.35
N ILE A 121 9.37 12.08 -4.28
CA ILE A 121 8.01 11.90 -3.76
C ILE A 121 7.47 13.22 -3.21
N ALA A 122 8.29 13.99 -2.51
CA ALA A 122 7.90 15.30 -2.00
C ALA A 122 7.49 16.25 -3.14
N GLU A 123 8.17 16.19 -4.28
CA GLU A 123 7.82 17.00 -5.45
C GLU A 123 6.49 16.60 -6.07
N CYS A 124 6.09 15.33 -5.98
CA CYS A 124 4.83 14.87 -6.54
C CYS A 124 3.72 14.71 -5.48
N LYS A 125 3.88 15.26 -4.29
CA LYS A 125 2.91 15.16 -3.20
C LYS A 125 1.47 15.44 -3.60
N PRO A 126 1.17 16.51 -4.38
CA PRO A 126 -0.22 16.77 -4.81
C PRO A 126 -0.82 15.67 -5.69
N ALA A 127 0.01 14.82 -6.30
CA ALA A 127 -0.42 13.71 -7.14
C ALA A 127 -0.51 12.38 -6.38
N LEU A 128 -0.22 12.35 -5.09
CA LEU A 128 -0.38 11.13 -4.30
C LEU A 128 -1.86 10.78 -4.13
N ARG A 129 -2.16 9.49 -4.21
CA ARG A 129 -3.53 8.97 -4.17
C ARG A 129 -4.31 9.41 -2.93
N SER A 130 -3.64 9.46 -1.78
CA SER A 130 -4.20 9.87 -0.50
C SER A 130 -3.07 10.34 0.43
N PRO A 131 -3.40 11.02 1.54
CA PRO A 131 -2.39 11.38 2.53
C PRO A 131 -1.71 10.18 3.17
N LEU A 132 -2.29 8.99 3.06
CA LEU A 132 -1.71 7.77 3.63
C LEU A 132 -0.38 7.40 2.96
N VAL A 133 -0.22 7.71 1.67
CA VAL A 133 1.01 7.40 0.92
C VAL A 133 2.21 8.07 1.58
N TRP A 134 2.11 9.37 1.83
CA TRP A 134 3.17 10.14 2.48
C TRP A 134 3.37 9.71 3.93
N GLN A 135 2.28 9.54 4.68
CA GLN A 135 2.36 9.18 6.08
C GLN A 135 3.05 7.83 6.29
N CYS A 136 2.76 6.83 5.47
CA CYS A 136 3.43 5.54 5.55
C CYS A 136 4.94 5.67 5.37
N ILE A 137 5.38 6.50 4.42
CA ILE A 137 6.81 6.73 4.19
C ILE A 137 7.45 7.43 5.39
N GLN A 138 6.77 8.44 5.96
CA GLN A 138 7.26 9.14 7.14
C GLN A 138 7.40 8.21 8.35
N ASP A 139 6.42 7.34 8.57
CA ASP A 139 6.46 6.38 9.68
C ASP A 139 7.57 5.36 9.49
N TYR A 140 7.76 4.88 8.26
CA TYR A 140 8.89 3.99 7.93
C TYR A 140 10.23 4.66 8.24
N LEU A 141 10.41 5.91 7.81
CA LEU A 141 11.65 6.66 8.03
C LEU A 141 11.88 6.99 9.51
N ALA A 142 10.80 7.14 10.28
CA ALA A 142 10.88 7.32 11.72
C ALA A 142 11.26 6.05 12.48
N GLY A 143 11.38 4.91 11.80
CA GLY A 143 11.76 3.64 12.39
C GLY A 143 10.59 2.80 12.90
N THR A 144 9.35 3.17 12.59
CA THR A 144 8.20 2.37 12.98
C THR A 144 8.26 1.00 12.30
N ARG A 145 8.29 -0.03 13.12
CA ARG A 145 8.34 -1.42 12.64
C ARG A 145 7.76 -2.33 13.69
N LEU A 146 6.64 -2.92 13.39
CA LEU A 146 5.96 -3.87 14.27
C LEU A 146 6.20 -5.29 13.77
N PRO A 147 6.16 -6.28 14.67
CA PRO A 147 6.38 -7.66 14.26
C PRO A 147 5.20 -8.17 13.44
N LEU A 148 5.50 -8.90 12.36
CA LEU A 148 4.46 -9.53 11.52
C LEU A 148 3.62 -10.52 12.33
N SER A 149 4.19 -11.13 13.36
CA SER A 149 3.49 -12.04 14.25
C SER A 149 2.34 -11.40 15.03
N ALA A 150 2.27 -10.05 15.04
CA ALA A 150 1.13 -9.34 15.64
C ALA A 150 -0.10 -9.34 14.73
N LEU A 151 0.07 -9.67 13.45
CA LEU A 151 -1.05 -9.82 12.51
C LEU A 151 -1.50 -11.27 12.51
N LYS A 152 -2.69 -11.53 13.06
CA LYS A 152 -3.23 -12.87 13.19
C LYS A 152 -4.55 -12.98 12.46
N ALA A 153 -4.81 -14.15 11.88
CA ALA A 153 -6.05 -14.43 11.18
C ALA A 153 -6.55 -15.83 11.55
N PHE A 154 -7.84 -15.93 11.67
CA PHE A 154 -8.54 -17.19 11.97
C PHE A 154 -9.60 -17.41 10.90
N ILE A 155 -9.15 -17.63 9.68
CA ILE A 155 -9.98 -17.68 8.49
C ILE A 155 -9.79 -19.00 7.74
#